data_b19ce162b24832773deb597ec0dbf8cf
#
_entry.id   b19ce162b24832773deb597ec0dbf8cf
#
_cell.length_a   1.000
_cell.length_b   1.000
_cell.length_c   1.000
_cell.angle_alpha   90.00
_cell.angle_beta   90.00
_cell.angle_gamma   90.00
#
_symmetry.space_group_name_H-M   'P 1'
#
loop_
_entity.id
_entity.type
_entity.pdbx_description
1 polymer ?
#
loop_
_entity_poly.entity_id
_entity_poly.type
_entity_poly.pdbx_seq_one_letter_code
_entity_poly.pdbx_strand_id
1 'polypeptide(L)'
;MAKVVKFPIQPPEKFGFRRVRKKREAPAKRSSQLNLFTGGKVIKLHQLSAFDEALLLDENNDKSAKEHYLKAIEEGDSVADAYCNLGIIESKLRSYPKAIDCFTLSLKEDPRHFESHYNLANLYAEINNLPLAKVHYQTSIVLEPDFPNSYFNLGLTLAMNQEVDAAINTLLEYRRLASDDEHKQVDELIEYLTRAVR
;
A
#
# COMPACT_ATOMS: atom_id res chain seq x y z
N MET A 1 -33.19 14.46 4.89
CA MET A 1 -31.94 14.83 5.60
C MET A 1 -31.03 13.63 5.55
N ALA A 2 -29.87 13.74 4.90
CA ALA A 2 -28.90 12.65 4.84
C ALA A 2 -28.35 12.37 6.25
N LYS A 3 -28.52 11.13 6.73
CA LYS A 3 -27.93 10.71 8.00
C LYS A 3 -26.41 10.63 7.81
N VAL A 4 -25.66 11.48 8.48
CA VAL A 4 -24.20 11.38 8.54
C VAL A 4 -23.86 10.12 9.34
N VAL A 5 -23.32 9.11 8.68
CA VAL A 5 -22.82 7.90 9.34
C VAL A 5 -21.52 8.29 10.05
N LYS A 6 -21.58 8.46 11.37
CA LYS A 6 -20.36 8.63 12.18
C LYS A 6 -19.80 7.25 12.47
N PHE A 7 -18.61 6.96 11.96
CA PHE A 7 -17.92 5.72 12.29
C PHE A 7 -17.56 5.71 13.79
N PRO A 8 -18.03 4.71 14.57
CA PRO A 8 -17.73 4.60 16.00
C PRO A 8 -16.30 4.07 16.26
N ILE A 9 -15.59 3.68 15.21
CA ILE A 9 -14.29 3.01 15.29
C ILE A 9 -13.26 3.96 14.70
N GLN A 10 -12.14 4.16 15.42
CA GLN A 10 -10.95 4.77 14.82
C GLN A 10 -10.63 3.99 13.55
N PRO A 11 -10.30 4.67 12.43
CA PRO A 11 -9.92 3.96 11.21
C PRO A 11 -8.81 2.97 11.57
N PRO A 12 -9.01 1.69 11.24
CA PRO A 12 -8.03 0.67 11.61
C PRO A 12 -6.69 1.02 10.98
N GLU A 13 -5.60 0.62 11.64
CA GLU A 13 -4.22 0.80 11.17
C GLU A 13 -3.95 0.28 9.74
N LYS A 14 -4.97 -0.28 9.09
CA LYS A 14 -4.93 -0.87 7.75
C LYS A 14 -4.85 0.13 6.59
N PHE A 15 -5.04 1.43 6.80
CA PHE A 15 -4.70 2.46 5.81
C PHE A 15 -3.18 2.66 5.67
N GLY A 16 -2.40 1.63 5.98
CA GLY A 16 -0.95 1.64 5.84
C GLY A 16 -0.50 1.55 4.38
N PHE A 17 0.49 2.36 4.02
CA PHE A 17 1.15 2.27 2.71
C PHE A 17 1.84 0.92 2.53
N ARG A 18 1.71 0.34 1.34
CA ARG A 18 2.44 -0.88 0.96
C ARG A 18 3.73 -0.51 0.25
N ARG A 19 4.87 -0.77 0.93
CA ARG A 19 6.20 -0.60 0.35
C ARG A 19 6.46 -1.69 -0.68
N VAL A 20 6.99 -1.31 -1.84
CA VAL A 20 7.41 -2.26 -2.86
C VAL A 20 8.69 -2.94 -2.42
N ARG A 21 8.71 -4.25 -2.50
CA ARG A 21 9.88 -5.09 -2.30
C ARG A 21 10.10 -5.89 -3.56
N LYS A 22 11.29 -5.76 -4.16
CA LYS A 22 11.66 -6.55 -5.35
C LYS A 22 11.34 -8.03 -5.10
N LYS A 23 10.54 -8.67 -5.97
CA LYS A 23 10.38 -10.13 -5.93
C LYS A 23 11.77 -10.72 -6.11
N ARG A 24 12.34 -11.30 -5.05
CA ARG A 24 13.63 -11.98 -5.14
C ARG A 24 13.43 -13.16 -6.10
N GLU A 25 13.98 -13.07 -7.30
CA GLU A 25 14.29 -14.26 -8.07
C GLU A 25 15.20 -15.15 -7.19
N ALA A 26 14.87 -16.44 -7.13
CA ALA A 26 15.64 -17.38 -6.32
C ALA A 26 17.13 -17.22 -6.68
N PRO A 27 18.03 -16.98 -5.71
CA PRO A 27 19.42 -16.71 -6.00
C PRO A 27 19.99 -17.90 -6.76
N ALA A 28 20.48 -17.65 -7.98
CA ALA A 28 21.33 -18.61 -8.67
C ALA A 28 22.40 -19.05 -7.70
N LYS A 29 22.57 -20.38 -7.54
CA LYS A 29 23.52 -21.00 -6.63
C LYS A 29 24.90 -20.33 -6.76
N ARG A 30 25.22 -19.41 -5.86
CA ARG A 30 26.56 -18.87 -5.71
C ARG A 30 27.10 -19.25 -4.33
N SER A 31 28.35 -19.75 -4.38
CA SER A 31 29.16 -20.30 -3.34
C SER A 31 28.94 -19.75 -1.92
N SER A 32 28.76 -20.70 -1.01
CA SER A 32 28.75 -20.52 0.44
C SER A 32 29.99 -19.78 0.93
N GLN A 33 29.85 -18.52 1.34
CA GLN A 33 30.71 -17.94 2.35
C GLN A 33 30.10 -18.18 3.72
N LEU A 34 30.87 -18.85 4.58
CA LEU A 34 30.50 -19.19 5.95
C LEU A 34 30.13 -17.93 6.74
N ASN A 35 28.90 -17.95 7.29
CA ASN A 35 28.43 -16.95 8.25
C ASN A 35 29.06 -17.22 9.63
N LEU A 36 29.75 -16.25 10.17
CA LEU A 36 30.33 -16.31 11.54
C LEU A 36 29.26 -15.95 12.61
N PHE A 37 28.04 -15.54 12.20
CA PHE A 37 26.95 -15.22 13.12
C PHE A 37 25.68 -15.96 12.70
N THR A 38 25.11 -16.68 13.63
CA THR A 38 23.88 -17.45 13.46
C THR A 38 22.72 -16.52 13.08
N GLY A 39 22.25 -16.62 11.83
CA GLY A 39 20.94 -16.15 11.40
C GLY A 39 20.89 -14.90 10.51
N GLY A 40 21.96 -14.18 10.27
CA GLY A 40 21.98 -13.01 9.40
C GLY A 40 22.77 -13.23 8.10
N LYS A 41 22.17 -13.01 6.92
CA LYS A 41 22.92 -12.87 5.68
C LYS A 41 23.66 -11.53 5.72
N VAL A 42 24.99 -11.54 5.84
CA VAL A 42 25.81 -10.36 5.61
C VAL A 42 25.87 -10.14 4.09
N ILE A 43 25.08 -9.20 3.60
CA ILE A 43 25.16 -8.73 2.22
C ILE A 43 26.11 -7.54 2.23
N LYS A 44 27.19 -7.59 1.42
CA LYS A 44 28.06 -6.43 1.27
C LYS A 44 27.31 -5.33 0.52
N LEU A 45 27.20 -4.13 1.10
CA LEU A 45 26.44 -3.01 0.54
C LEU A 45 26.81 -2.72 -0.94
N HIS A 46 28.09 -2.81 -1.30
CA HIS A 46 28.58 -2.56 -2.66
C HIS A 46 28.20 -3.64 -3.70
N GLN A 47 27.39 -4.64 -3.33
CA GLN A 47 26.83 -5.65 -4.22
C GLN A 47 25.32 -5.49 -4.42
N LEU A 48 24.71 -4.50 -3.76
CA LEU A 48 23.30 -4.19 -3.92
C LEU A 48 23.11 -3.27 -5.12
N SER A 49 21.97 -3.38 -5.79
CA SER A 49 21.54 -2.36 -6.74
C SER A 49 21.19 -1.06 -6.01
N ALA A 50 21.11 0.06 -6.70
CA ALA A 50 20.76 1.34 -6.09
C ALA A 50 19.37 1.29 -5.42
N PHE A 51 18.42 0.57 -6.02
CA PHE A 51 17.09 0.34 -5.43
C PHE A 51 17.17 -0.54 -4.17
N ASP A 52 17.95 -1.63 -4.19
CA ASP A 52 18.09 -2.51 -3.03
C ASP A 52 18.77 -1.80 -1.85
N GLU A 53 19.76 -0.91 -2.12
CA GLU A 53 20.35 -0.03 -1.09
C GLU A 53 19.31 0.91 -0.50
N ALA A 54 18.54 1.60 -1.36
CA ALA A 54 17.49 2.50 -0.93
C ALA A 54 16.44 1.80 -0.06
N LEU A 55 16.02 0.59 -0.46
CA LEU A 55 15.04 -0.21 0.27
C LEU A 55 15.57 -0.61 1.66
N LEU A 56 16.83 -1.04 1.74
CA LEU A 56 17.47 -1.39 3.02
C LEU A 56 17.55 -0.18 3.98
N LEU A 57 17.91 0.99 3.46
CA LEU A 57 17.96 2.23 4.23
C LEU A 57 16.55 2.64 4.71
N ASP A 58 15.54 2.56 3.84
CA ASP A 58 14.16 2.88 4.19
C ASP A 58 13.58 1.90 5.22
N GLU A 59 13.91 0.61 5.16
CA GLU A 59 13.50 -0.39 6.17
C GLU A 59 14.10 -0.07 7.55
N ASN A 60 15.29 0.54 7.59
CA ASN A 60 15.94 1.03 8.80
C ASN A 60 15.52 2.46 9.20
N ASN A 61 14.55 3.05 8.50
CA ASN A 61 14.13 4.44 8.67
C ASN A 61 15.27 5.47 8.53
N ASP A 62 16.29 5.16 7.72
CA ASP A 62 17.37 6.08 7.42
C ASP A 62 16.89 7.17 6.45
N LYS A 63 17.16 8.43 6.81
CA LYS A 63 16.75 9.58 6.00
C LYS A 63 17.42 9.64 4.63
N SER A 64 18.56 9.01 4.47
CA SER A 64 19.28 8.92 3.19
C SER A 64 18.58 8.00 2.17
N ALA A 65 17.61 7.18 2.59
CA ALA A 65 16.83 6.33 1.69
C ALA A 65 16.24 7.11 0.51
N LYS A 66 15.78 8.35 0.75
CA LYS A 66 15.23 9.21 -0.30
C LYS A 66 16.26 9.50 -1.41
N GLU A 67 17.49 9.84 -1.05
CA GLU A 67 18.57 10.13 -2.00
C GLU A 67 18.93 8.88 -2.82
N HIS A 68 18.93 7.71 -2.17
CA HIS A 68 19.21 6.44 -2.85
C HIS A 68 18.07 6.01 -3.80
N TYR A 69 16.79 6.28 -3.47
CA TYR A 69 15.72 6.07 -4.44
C TYR A 69 15.84 7.02 -5.65
N LEU A 70 16.24 8.28 -5.45
CA LEU A 70 16.50 9.19 -6.57
C LEU A 70 17.66 8.69 -7.44
N LYS A 71 18.73 8.19 -6.83
CA LYS A 71 19.83 7.55 -7.55
C LYS A 71 19.38 6.33 -8.34
N ALA A 72 18.53 5.47 -7.75
CA ALA A 72 17.95 4.32 -8.44
C ALA A 72 17.16 4.74 -9.69
N ILE A 73 16.40 5.82 -9.60
CA ILE A 73 15.66 6.39 -10.74
C ILE A 73 16.62 6.88 -11.83
N GLU A 74 17.69 7.61 -11.46
CA GLU A 74 18.69 8.11 -12.40
C GLU A 74 19.44 6.96 -13.11
N GLU A 75 19.72 5.87 -12.41
CA GLU A 75 20.36 4.67 -12.95
C GLU A 75 19.39 3.75 -13.73
N GLY A 76 18.09 4.05 -13.75
CA GLY A 76 17.08 3.21 -14.39
C GLY A 76 16.79 1.90 -13.65
N ASP A 77 17.13 1.82 -12.36
CA ASP A 77 16.93 0.62 -11.54
C ASP A 77 15.59 0.66 -10.82
N SER A 78 14.66 -0.21 -11.24
CA SER A 78 13.34 -0.36 -10.62
C SER A 78 12.59 0.98 -10.49
N VAL A 79 12.55 1.76 -11.57
CA VAL A 79 12.10 3.16 -11.59
C VAL A 79 10.68 3.32 -11.03
N ALA A 80 9.74 2.45 -11.45
CA ALA A 80 8.36 2.50 -10.96
C ALA A 80 8.29 2.23 -9.44
N ASP A 81 9.03 1.21 -8.98
CA ASP A 81 9.11 0.85 -7.57
C ASP A 81 9.74 1.97 -6.73
N ALA A 82 10.81 2.59 -7.25
CA ALA A 82 11.51 3.68 -6.57
C ALA A 82 10.60 4.92 -6.42
N TYR A 83 9.87 5.29 -7.47
CA TYR A 83 8.88 6.37 -7.37
C TYR A 83 7.76 6.01 -6.38
N CYS A 84 7.26 4.77 -6.38
CA CYS A 84 6.26 4.33 -5.41
C CYS A 84 6.74 4.50 -3.97
N ASN A 85 7.95 4.02 -3.66
CA ASN A 85 8.52 4.12 -2.32
C ASN A 85 8.85 5.58 -1.92
N LEU A 86 9.29 6.43 -2.85
CA LEU A 86 9.39 7.87 -2.64
C LEU A 86 8.05 8.49 -2.28
N GLY A 87 6.98 8.12 -2.98
CA GLY A 87 5.62 8.57 -2.69
C GLY A 87 5.18 8.23 -1.26
N ILE A 88 5.56 7.04 -0.77
CA ILE A 88 5.31 6.64 0.63
C ILE A 88 6.08 7.54 1.61
N ILE A 89 7.35 7.85 1.33
CA ILE A 89 8.17 8.74 2.16
C ILE A 89 7.54 10.14 2.21
N GLU A 90 7.16 10.71 1.05
CA GLU A 90 6.53 12.03 0.98
C GLU A 90 5.17 12.05 1.69
N SER A 91 4.38 10.97 1.62
CA SER A 91 3.11 10.84 2.35
C SER A 91 3.32 10.87 3.86
N LYS A 92 4.30 10.13 4.37
CA LYS A 92 4.67 10.13 5.80
C LYS A 92 5.10 11.52 6.27
N LEU A 93 5.74 12.31 5.40
CA LEU A 93 6.12 13.70 5.66
C LEU A 93 4.95 14.70 5.48
N ARG A 94 3.74 14.22 5.16
CA ARG A 94 2.56 15.02 4.84
C ARG A 94 2.75 15.96 3.65
N SER A 95 3.72 15.69 2.80
CA SER A 95 3.96 16.39 1.54
C SER A 95 3.05 15.81 0.43
N TYR A 96 1.74 15.84 0.65
CA TYR A 96 0.75 15.17 -0.20
C TYR A 96 0.85 15.49 -1.70
N PRO A 97 1.08 16.74 -2.14
CA PRO A 97 1.27 17.01 -3.56
C PRO A 97 2.46 16.25 -4.16
N LYS A 98 3.60 16.23 -3.47
CA LYS A 98 4.79 15.49 -3.91
C LYS A 98 4.55 13.98 -3.91
N ALA A 99 3.80 13.47 -2.95
CA ALA A 99 3.45 12.06 -2.89
C ALA A 99 2.57 11.65 -4.10
N ILE A 100 1.57 12.48 -4.45
CA ILE A 100 0.73 12.28 -5.64
C ILE A 100 1.60 12.28 -6.90
N ASP A 101 2.52 13.25 -7.04
CA ASP A 101 3.44 13.33 -8.17
C ASP A 101 4.28 12.04 -8.28
N CYS A 102 4.87 11.57 -7.18
CA CYS A 102 5.67 10.35 -7.16
C CYS A 102 4.84 9.12 -7.57
N PHE A 103 3.66 8.90 -6.98
CA PHE A 103 2.80 7.78 -7.38
C PHE A 103 2.36 7.89 -8.86
N THR A 104 2.08 9.09 -9.33
CA THR A 104 1.72 9.34 -10.74
C THR A 104 2.89 9.03 -11.67
N LEU A 105 4.12 9.39 -11.30
CA LEU A 105 5.32 9.03 -12.05
C LEU A 105 5.54 7.53 -12.06
N SER A 106 5.36 6.85 -10.93
CA SER A 106 5.38 5.39 -10.87
C SER A 106 4.39 4.76 -11.85
N LEU A 107 3.15 5.26 -11.90
CA LEU A 107 2.12 4.77 -12.81
C LEU A 107 2.36 5.16 -14.28
N LYS A 108 3.16 6.20 -14.54
CA LYS A 108 3.61 6.56 -15.89
C LYS A 108 4.65 5.56 -16.40
N GLU A 109 5.54 5.10 -15.53
CA GLU A 109 6.54 4.07 -15.85
C GLU A 109 5.91 2.68 -15.98
N ASP A 110 5.03 2.32 -15.05
CA ASP A 110 4.24 1.08 -15.11
C ASP A 110 2.76 1.37 -14.77
N PRO A 111 1.88 1.48 -15.78
CA PRO A 111 0.44 1.68 -15.57
C PRO A 111 -0.27 0.55 -14.81
N ARG A 112 0.37 -0.60 -14.67
CA ARG A 112 -0.15 -1.75 -13.92
C ARG A 112 0.52 -1.93 -12.56
N HIS A 113 1.24 -0.92 -12.08
CA HIS A 113 1.91 -0.98 -10.79
C HIS A 113 0.88 -0.98 -9.65
N PHE A 114 0.59 -2.16 -9.16
CA PHE A 114 -0.44 -2.42 -8.15
C PHE A 114 -0.25 -1.57 -6.88
N GLU A 115 0.96 -1.56 -6.32
CA GLU A 115 1.26 -0.85 -5.08
C GLU A 115 1.05 0.66 -5.22
N SER A 116 1.35 1.24 -6.39
CA SER A 116 1.12 2.67 -6.63
C SER A 116 -0.36 3.00 -6.69
N HIS A 117 -1.19 2.16 -7.33
CA HIS A 117 -2.64 2.34 -7.28
C HIS A 117 -3.16 2.24 -5.84
N TYR A 118 -2.76 1.22 -5.09
CA TYR A 118 -3.18 1.03 -3.71
C TYR A 118 -2.76 2.21 -2.80
N ASN A 119 -1.49 2.63 -2.90
CA ASN A 119 -0.95 3.72 -2.07
C ASN A 119 -1.55 5.08 -2.43
N LEU A 120 -1.78 5.35 -3.73
CA LEU A 120 -2.43 6.56 -4.19
C LEU A 120 -3.89 6.61 -3.74
N ALA A 121 -4.59 5.46 -3.72
CA ALA A 121 -5.93 5.36 -3.17
C ALA A 121 -5.97 5.68 -1.68
N ASN A 122 -5.02 5.14 -0.90
CA ASN A 122 -4.88 5.46 0.52
C ASN A 122 -4.69 6.97 0.74
N LEU A 123 -3.82 7.60 -0.06
CA LEU A 123 -3.55 9.03 0.04
C LEU A 123 -4.79 9.86 -0.31
N TYR A 124 -5.53 9.50 -1.39
CA TYR A 124 -6.76 10.18 -1.74
C TYR A 124 -7.85 10.02 -0.66
N ALA A 125 -7.94 8.84 -0.03
CA ALA A 125 -8.86 8.63 1.09
C ALA A 125 -8.48 9.50 2.31
N GLU A 126 -7.17 9.60 2.62
CA GLU A 126 -6.65 10.43 3.72
C GLU A 126 -6.98 11.92 3.52
N ILE A 127 -6.87 12.45 2.29
CA ILE A 127 -7.23 13.84 1.98
C ILE A 127 -8.72 14.01 1.63
N ASN A 128 -9.55 12.99 1.91
CA ASN A 128 -10.99 12.96 1.69
C ASN A 128 -11.43 13.14 0.22
N ASN A 129 -10.58 12.76 -0.74
CA ASN A 129 -10.96 12.65 -2.14
C ASN A 129 -11.47 11.23 -2.44
N LEU A 130 -12.65 10.92 -1.89
CA LEU A 130 -13.23 9.58 -1.94
C LEU A 130 -13.49 9.07 -3.38
N PRO A 131 -13.91 9.91 -4.36
CA PRO A 131 -14.09 9.45 -5.74
C PRO A 131 -12.80 8.91 -6.37
N LEU A 132 -11.67 9.62 -6.22
CA LEU A 132 -10.38 9.16 -6.74
C LEU A 132 -9.86 7.94 -5.96
N ALA A 133 -10.02 7.93 -4.63
CA ALA A 133 -9.68 6.77 -3.82
C ALA A 133 -10.39 5.51 -4.32
N LYS A 134 -11.70 5.59 -4.55
CA LYS A 134 -12.52 4.49 -5.08
C LYS A 134 -11.97 3.95 -6.40
N VAL A 135 -11.68 4.82 -7.37
CA VAL A 135 -11.16 4.42 -8.69
C VAL A 135 -9.84 3.66 -8.53
N HIS A 136 -8.91 4.17 -7.74
CA HIS A 136 -7.59 3.56 -7.58
C HIS A 136 -7.65 2.25 -6.77
N TYR A 137 -8.52 2.12 -5.75
CA TYR A 137 -8.75 0.84 -5.08
C TYR A 137 -9.36 -0.20 -6.02
N GLN A 138 -10.36 0.18 -6.83
CA GLN A 138 -10.93 -0.73 -7.81
C GLN A 138 -9.88 -1.22 -8.80
N THR A 139 -9.00 -0.34 -9.28
CA THR A 139 -7.89 -0.72 -10.15
C THR A 139 -6.93 -1.67 -9.43
N SER A 140 -6.58 -1.40 -8.17
CA SER A 140 -5.71 -2.30 -7.39
C SER A 140 -6.31 -3.70 -7.21
N ILE A 141 -7.63 -3.80 -7.02
CA ILE A 141 -8.36 -5.08 -6.94
C ILE A 141 -8.29 -5.85 -8.28
N VAL A 142 -8.43 -5.14 -9.40
CA VAL A 142 -8.31 -5.77 -10.74
C VAL A 142 -6.90 -6.31 -10.98
N LEU A 143 -5.88 -5.61 -10.50
CA LEU A 143 -4.48 -5.99 -10.67
C LEU A 143 -4.05 -7.11 -9.72
N GLU A 144 -4.54 -7.09 -8.47
CA GLU A 144 -4.20 -8.06 -7.42
C GLU A 144 -5.48 -8.45 -6.64
N PRO A 145 -6.31 -9.36 -7.19
CA PRO A 145 -7.62 -9.70 -6.62
C PRO A 145 -7.54 -10.45 -5.29
N ASP A 146 -6.39 -11.04 -4.97
CA ASP A 146 -6.17 -11.77 -3.72
C ASP A 146 -5.56 -10.90 -2.60
N PHE A 147 -5.51 -9.57 -2.78
CA PHE A 147 -5.01 -8.65 -1.77
C PHE A 147 -6.15 -8.08 -0.90
N PRO A 148 -6.38 -8.60 0.33
CA PRO A 148 -7.57 -8.28 1.13
C PRO A 148 -7.67 -6.79 1.47
N ASN A 149 -6.53 -6.12 1.74
CA ASN A 149 -6.55 -4.72 2.19
C ASN A 149 -7.17 -3.75 1.17
N SER A 150 -7.10 -4.06 -0.13
CA SER A 150 -7.77 -3.23 -1.15
C SER A 150 -9.29 -3.27 -1.00
N TYR A 151 -9.86 -4.44 -0.70
CA TYR A 151 -11.31 -4.58 -0.45
C TYR A 151 -11.72 -3.88 0.84
N PHE A 152 -10.94 -4.05 1.90
CA PHE A 152 -11.24 -3.41 3.18
C PHE A 152 -11.28 -1.89 3.06
N ASN A 153 -10.21 -1.31 2.48
CA ASN A 153 -10.09 0.14 2.32
C ASN A 153 -11.11 0.70 1.33
N LEU A 154 -11.44 -0.04 0.25
CA LEU A 154 -12.53 0.31 -0.65
C LEU A 154 -13.88 0.29 0.09
N GLY A 155 -14.15 -0.74 0.88
CA GLY A 155 -15.37 -0.84 1.68
C GLY A 155 -15.55 0.35 2.62
N LEU A 156 -14.49 0.76 3.33
CA LEU A 156 -14.50 1.96 4.17
C LEU A 156 -14.72 3.23 3.34
N THR A 157 -14.03 3.37 2.20
CA THR A 157 -14.18 4.52 1.30
C THR A 157 -15.61 4.65 0.78
N LEU A 158 -16.22 3.54 0.38
CA LEU A 158 -17.62 3.50 -0.07
C LEU A 158 -18.59 3.88 1.06
N ALA A 159 -18.37 3.37 2.26
CA ALA A 159 -19.18 3.72 3.43
C ALA A 159 -19.07 5.21 3.77
N MET A 160 -17.87 5.79 3.72
CA MET A 160 -17.64 7.24 3.88
C MET A 160 -18.34 8.04 2.78
N ASN A 161 -18.41 7.51 1.56
CA ASN A 161 -19.09 8.11 0.41
C ASN A 161 -20.60 7.85 0.41
N GLN A 162 -21.16 7.26 1.47
CA GLN A 162 -22.59 6.90 1.63
C GLN A 162 -23.11 5.83 0.63
N GLU A 163 -22.21 5.12 -0.02
CA GLU A 163 -22.53 3.98 -0.91
C GLU A 163 -22.61 2.69 -0.07
N VAL A 164 -23.57 2.63 0.87
CA VAL A 164 -23.57 1.63 1.95
C VAL A 164 -23.73 0.20 1.45
N ASP A 165 -24.62 -0.06 0.48
CA ASP A 165 -24.81 -1.40 -0.08
C ASP A 165 -23.55 -1.91 -0.78
N ALA A 166 -22.88 -1.03 -1.54
CA ALA A 166 -21.60 -1.35 -2.18
C ALA A 166 -20.49 -1.59 -1.15
N ALA A 167 -20.47 -0.82 -0.05
CA ALA A 167 -19.55 -1.00 1.06
C ALA A 167 -19.72 -2.38 1.71
N ILE A 168 -20.95 -2.78 2.03
CA ILE A 168 -21.24 -4.09 2.63
C ILE A 168 -20.77 -5.21 1.70
N ASN A 169 -21.12 -5.17 0.42
CA ASN A 169 -20.69 -6.18 -0.54
C ASN A 169 -19.17 -6.29 -0.65
N THR A 170 -18.49 -5.16 -0.67
CA THR A 170 -17.01 -5.12 -0.74
C THR A 170 -16.37 -5.66 0.54
N LEU A 171 -16.95 -5.37 1.71
CA LEU A 171 -16.47 -5.91 3.00
C LEU A 171 -16.73 -7.41 3.13
N LEU A 172 -17.78 -7.96 2.52
CA LEU A 172 -18.00 -9.40 2.45
C LEU A 172 -16.91 -10.10 1.60
N GLU A 173 -16.46 -9.47 0.50
CA GLU A 173 -15.32 -9.99 -0.26
C GLU A 173 -14.00 -9.91 0.54
N TYR A 174 -13.78 -8.81 1.29
CA TYR A 174 -12.66 -8.77 2.24
C TYR A 174 -12.70 -9.93 3.22
N ARG A 175 -13.88 -10.16 3.85
CA ARG A 175 -14.07 -11.25 4.82
C ARG A 175 -13.74 -12.62 4.24
N ARG A 176 -14.06 -12.86 2.97
CA ARG A 176 -13.72 -14.12 2.27
C ARG A 176 -12.21 -14.35 2.12
N LEU A 177 -11.43 -13.26 2.00
CA LEU A 177 -9.98 -13.29 1.77
C LEU A 177 -9.17 -13.13 3.07
N ALA A 178 -9.78 -12.58 4.11
CA ALA A 178 -9.13 -12.29 5.37
C ALA A 178 -8.96 -13.55 6.25
N SER A 179 -8.04 -13.50 7.20
CA SER A 179 -7.85 -14.54 8.20
C SER A 179 -8.98 -14.55 9.25
N ASP A 180 -9.22 -15.69 9.89
CA ASP A 180 -10.33 -15.88 10.83
C ASP A 180 -10.32 -14.89 12.01
N ASP A 181 -9.14 -14.49 12.48
CA ASP A 181 -8.96 -13.50 13.55
C ASP A 181 -9.40 -12.09 13.15
N GLU A 182 -9.47 -11.78 11.85
CA GLU A 182 -9.94 -10.50 11.34
C GLU A 182 -11.47 -10.47 11.12
N HIS A 183 -12.14 -11.65 11.09
CA HIS A 183 -13.57 -11.76 10.79
C HIS A 183 -14.44 -10.98 11.77
N LYS A 184 -14.14 -11.07 13.08
CA LYS A 184 -14.95 -10.42 14.10
C LYS A 184 -15.09 -8.91 13.86
N GLN A 185 -13.98 -8.24 13.56
CA GLN A 185 -13.98 -6.79 13.36
C GLN A 185 -14.78 -6.38 12.11
N VAL A 186 -14.64 -7.14 11.02
CA VAL A 186 -15.38 -6.83 9.79
C VAL A 186 -16.86 -7.17 9.93
N ASP A 187 -17.24 -8.24 10.64
CA ASP A 187 -18.62 -8.61 10.90
C ASP A 187 -19.34 -7.53 11.72
N GLU A 188 -18.71 -7.00 12.76
CA GLU A 188 -19.23 -5.86 13.53
C GLU A 188 -19.45 -4.62 12.67
N LEU A 189 -18.54 -4.33 11.74
CA LEU A 189 -18.66 -3.21 10.82
C LEU A 189 -19.82 -3.42 9.82
N ILE A 190 -19.97 -4.61 9.24
CA ILE A 190 -21.05 -4.96 8.33
C ILE A 190 -22.40 -4.85 9.06
N GLU A 191 -22.50 -5.37 10.27
CA GLU A 191 -23.72 -5.27 11.07
C GLU A 191 -24.10 -3.81 11.36
N TYR A 192 -23.11 -2.98 11.74
CA TYR A 192 -23.32 -1.54 11.94
C TYR A 192 -23.87 -0.85 10.69
N LEU A 193 -23.24 -1.08 9.52
CA LEU A 193 -23.66 -0.50 8.25
C LEU A 193 -25.07 -0.97 7.86
N THR A 194 -25.39 -2.25 8.07
CA THR A 194 -26.70 -2.83 7.78
C THR A 194 -27.81 -2.19 8.62
N ARG A 195 -27.53 -1.88 9.89
CA ARG A 195 -28.48 -1.17 10.75
C ARG A 195 -28.68 0.29 10.37
N ALA A 196 -27.66 0.93 9.80
CA ALA A 196 -27.73 2.35 9.40
C ALA A 196 -28.61 2.57 8.16
N VAL A 197 -28.86 1.55 7.34
CA VAL A 197 -29.69 1.62 6.13
C VAL A 197 -31.18 1.37 6.44
N ARG A 198 -31.49 0.66 7.52
CA ARG A 198 -32.86 0.42 7.99
C ARG A 198 -33.38 1.62 8.78
#